data_65765301917a364db18196323324a90e
#
_entry.id   65765301917a364db18196323324a90e
#
_cell.length_a   1.000
_cell.length_b   1.000
_cell.length_c   1.000
_cell.angle_alpha   90.00
_cell.angle_beta   90.00
_cell.angle_gamma   90.00
#
_symmetry.space_group_name_H-M   'P 1'
#
loop_
_entity.id
_entity.type
_entity.pdbx_description
1 polymer ?
#
loop_
_entity_poly.entity_id
_entity_poly.type
_entity_poly.pdbx_seq_one_letter_code
_entity_poly.pdbx_strand_id
1 'polypeptide(L)'
;MQKKIKSKQNDSLFKYFVITIFICLIGAFISSALFYKGFFRALTKLNEEPIATITFKYKTAQRKFLERVVWDRLRQNSPVYNGDTIHTENLAEATVYFIDGNVMNLSENTMAQVFLSENQLLTAELTDGYATVDAGEAGAGVVLVADGMEVALE
;
A
#
# COMPACT_ATOMS: atom_id res chain seq x y z
N MET A 1 41.20 -48.67 26.72
CA MET A 1 40.14 -48.84 25.69
C MET A 1 38.93 -47.93 25.87
N GLN A 2 38.57 -47.51 27.06
CA GLN A 2 37.39 -46.65 27.34
C GLN A 2 37.49 -45.18 26.85
N LYS A 3 38.68 -44.58 26.74
CA LYS A 3 38.87 -43.17 26.33
C LYS A 3 38.55 -42.90 24.87
N LYS A 4 38.68 -43.91 23.99
CA LYS A 4 38.42 -43.81 22.55
C LYS A 4 36.93 -43.90 22.20
N ILE A 5 36.12 -44.54 23.03
CA ILE A 5 34.68 -44.68 22.88
C ILE A 5 33.96 -43.36 23.23
N LYS A 6 34.39 -42.69 24.32
CA LYS A 6 33.83 -41.41 24.80
C LYS A 6 34.05 -40.25 23.78
N SER A 7 35.19 -40.22 23.08
CA SER A 7 35.47 -39.19 22.10
C SER A 7 34.58 -39.32 20.86
N LYS A 8 34.32 -40.53 20.40
CA LYS A 8 33.49 -40.80 19.22
C LYS A 8 32.01 -40.50 19.47
N GLN A 9 31.55 -40.64 20.71
CA GLN A 9 30.18 -40.33 21.11
C GLN A 9 29.96 -38.81 21.21
N ASN A 10 30.94 -38.05 21.69
CA ASN A 10 30.87 -36.58 21.74
C ASN A 10 30.88 -35.95 20.33
N ASP A 11 31.68 -36.49 19.43
CA ASP A 11 31.72 -36.00 18.02
C ASP A 11 30.38 -36.23 17.29
N SER A 12 29.70 -37.33 17.61
CA SER A 12 28.37 -37.61 17.06
C SER A 12 27.31 -36.63 17.59
N LEU A 13 27.26 -36.41 18.91
CA LEU A 13 26.33 -35.45 19.51
C LEU A 13 26.57 -34.02 19.01
N PHE A 14 27.81 -33.61 18.87
CA PHE A 14 28.17 -32.31 18.34
C PHE A 14 27.68 -32.13 16.86
N LYS A 15 27.79 -33.16 16.04
CA LYS A 15 27.28 -33.14 14.66
C LYS A 15 25.76 -32.96 14.61
N TYR A 16 25.02 -33.72 15.44
CA TYR A 16 23.56 -33.56 15.50
C TYR A 16 23.16 -32.18 15.99
N PHE A 17 23.86 -31.62 16.96
CA PHE A 17 23.63 -30.26 17.46
C PHE A 17 23.84 -29.21 16.37
N VAL A 18 24.92 -29.30 15.59
CA VAL A 18 25.20 -28.39 14.48
C VAL A 18 24.15 -28.53 13.39
N ILE A 19 23.72 -29.75 13.04
CA ILE A 19 22.68 -30.00 12.03
C ILE A 19 21.35 -29.38 12.48
N THR A 20 20.98 -29.53 13.76
CA THR A 20 19.75 -28.96 14.30
C THR A 20 19.75 -27.43 14.22
N ILE A 21 20.87 -26.78 14.59
CA ILE A 21 21.02 -25.33 14.43
C ILE A 21 20.85 -24.90 12.97
N PHE A 22 21.46 -25.64 12.05
CA PHE A 22 21.38 -25.32 10.61
C PHE A 22 19.96 -25.43 10.07
N ILE A 23 19.20 -26.44 10.48
CA ILE A 23 17.78 -26.61 10.14
C ILE A 23 16.94 -25.46 10.70
N CYS A 24 17.18 -25.05 11.95
CA CYS A 24 16.48 -23.92 12.57
C CYS A 24 16.77 -22.60 11.85
N LEU A 25 18.01 -22.36 11.45
CA LEU A 25 18.39 -21.15 10.70
C LEU A 25 17.74 -21.12 9.31
N ILE A 26 17.70 -22.25 8.61
CA ILE A 26 17.02 -22.34 7.31
C ILE A 26 15.52 -22.09 7.47
N GLY A 27 14.88 -22.68 8.48
CA GLY A 27 13.47 -22.46 8.77
C GLY A 27 13.15 -20.98 9.09
N ALA A 28 13.99 -20.33 9.89
CA ALA A 28 13.87 -18.91 10.20
C ALA A 28 14.04 -18.03 8.96
N PHE A 29 15.00 -18.37 8.10
CA PHE A 29 15.23 -17.63 6.85
C PHE A 29 14.06 -17.75 5.87
N ILE A 30 13.52 -18.97 5.69
CA ILE A 30 12.34 -19.21 4.84
C ILE A 30 11.13 -18.47 5.39
N SER A 31 10.87 -18.55 6.69
CA SER A 31 9.77 -17.85 7.35
C SER A 31 9.87 -16.33 7.19
N SER A 32 11.07 -15.77 7.38
CA SER A 32 11.35 -14.36 7.17
C SER A 32 11.12 -13.93 5.72
N ALA A 33 11.56 -14.73 4.76
CA ALA A 33 11.38 -14.44 3.33
C ALA A 33 9.90 -14.48 2.91
N LEU A 34 9.12 -15.42 3.44
CA LEU A 34 7.67 -15.50 3.20
C LEU A 34 6.93 -14.32 3.84
N PHE A 35 7.31 -13.94 5.05
CA PHE A 35 6.76 -12.76 5.72
C PHE A 35 7.06 -11.48 4.92
N TYR A 36 8.29 -11.32 4.45
CA TYR A 36 8.70 -10.17 3.64
C TYR A 36 7.89 -10.09 2.34
N LYS A 37 7.74 -11.20 1.62
CA LYS A 37 6.90 -11.26 0.40
C LYS A 37 5.44 -10.96 0.68
N GLY A 38 4.87 -11.46 1.78
CA GLY A 38 3.49 -11.20 2.18
C GLY A 38 3.26 -9.73 2.53
N PHE A 39 4.22 -9.11 3.23
CA PHE A 39 4.15 -7.71 3.63
C PHE A 39 4.17 -6.75 2.44
N PHE A 40 5.01 -6.99 1.43
CA PHE A 40 5.07 -6.14 0.23
C PHE A 40 3.89 -6.39 -0.72
N ARG A 41 3.32 -7.59 -0.77
CA ARG A 41 2.10 -7.88 -1.55
C ARG A 41 0.87 -7.11 -1.07
N ALA A 42 0.79 -6.78 0.22
CA ALA A 42 -0.32 -6.02 0.77
C ALA A 42 -0.34 -4.56 0.31
N LEU A 43 0.80 -4.02 -0.13
CA LEU A 43 0.96 -2.61 -0.46
C LEU A 43 0.86 -2.30 -1.96
N THR A 44 0.94 -3.32 -2.82
CA THR A 44 1.02 -3.10 -4.28
C THR A 44 0.16 -4.14 -5.01
N LYS A 45 -0.66 -3.70 -5.95
CA LYS A 45 -1.31 -4.60 -6.92
C LYS A 45 -0.27 -5.03 -7.95
N LEU A 46 -0.01 -6.34 -8.06
CA LEU A 46 1.08 -6.91 -8.89
C LEU A 46 0.88 -6.76 -10.40
N ASN A 47 -0.34 -6.47 -10.88
CA ASN A 47 -0.70 -6.48 -12.30
C ASN A 47 -1.38 -5.18 -12.78
N GLU A 48 -1.44 -4.13 -11.96
CA GLU A 48 -2.04 -2.86 -12.34
C GLU A 48 -1.02 -1.73 -12.22
N GLU A 49 -1.05 -0.81 -13.16
CA GLU A 49 -0.27 0.42 -13.08
C GLU A 49 -0.95 1.41 -12.12
N PRO A 50 -0.20 2.09 -11.25
CA PRO A 50 -0.76 3.09 -10.37
C PRO A 50 -1.22 4.30 -11.18
N ILE A 51 -2.40 4.85 -10.87
CA ILE A 51 -2.94 6.07 -11.48
C ILE A 51 -2.57 7.33 -10.70
N ALA A 52 -2.14 7.17 -9.45
CA ALA A 52 -1.73 8.27 -8.59
C ALA A 52 -0.77 7.79 -7.50
N THR A 53 -0.20 8.74 -6.77
CA THR A 53 0.70 8.49 -5.63
C THR A 53 0.35 9.45 -4.50
N ILE A 54 0.36 8.96 -3.26
CA ILE A 54 0.23 9.81 -2.07
C ILE A 54 1.55 10.55 -1.83
N THR A 55 1.61 11.83 -2.12
CA THR A 55 2.83 12.64 -1.95
C THR A 55 2.99 13.21 -0.56
N PHE A 56 1.88 13.55 0.08
CA PHE A 56 1.84 14.07 1.44
C PHE A 56 0.75 13.36 2.25
N LYS A 57 1.01 13.17 3.54
CA LYS A 57 0.04 12.63 4.48
C LYS A 57 0.32 13.14 5.89
N TYR A 58 -0.70 13.68 6.54
CA TYR A 58 -0.69 14.02 7.95
C TYR A 58 -1.65 13.10 8.71
N LYS A 59 -1.25 12.57 9.85
CA LYS A 59 -1.97 11.58 10.67
C LYS A 59 -2.38 10.31 9.89
N THR A 60 -3.62 9.86 10.04
CA THR A 60 -4.06 8.56 9.49
C THR A 60 -4.90 8.74 8.24
N ALA A 61 -4.38 8.22 7.15
CA ALA A 61 -5.15 7.96 5.94
C ALA A 61 -5.11 6.47 5.64
N GLN A 62 -6.23 5.95 5.15
CA GLN A 62 -6.42 4.54 4.82
C GLN A 62 -6.87 4.41 3.37
N ARG A 63 -6.63 3.26 2.78
CA ARG A 63 -7.06 2.91 1.44
C ARG A 63 -7.78 1.58 1.47
N LYS A 64 -8.82 1.47 0.67
CA LYS A 64 -9.49 0.22 0.35
C LYS A 64 -9.41 -0.01 -1.16
N PHE A 65 -8.84 -1.13 -1.58
CA PHE A 65 -8.89 -1.56 -2.97
C PHE A 65 -10.32 -1.91 -3.38
N LEU A 66 -10.69 -1.65 -4.63
CA LEU A 66 -12.03 -1.95 -5.17
C LEU A 66 -12.47 -3.40 -4.91
N GLU A 67 -11.54 -4.35 -5.03
CA GLU A 67 -11.80 -5.78 -4.88
C GLU A 67 -11.65 -6.32 -3.45
N ARG A 68 -11.31 -5.46 -2.47
CA ARG A 68 -11.05 -5.87 -1.09
C ARG A 68 -11.96 -5.15 -0.12
N VAL A 69 -12.28 -5.84 0.98
CA VAL A 69 -13.09 -5.28 2.08
C VAL A 69 -12.21 -4.65 3.17
N VAL A 70 -10.90 -4.91 3.13
CA VAL A 70 -9.95 -4.50 4.18
C VAL A 70 -9.37 -3.13 3.88
N TRP A 71 -9.30 -2.28 4.91
CA TRP A 71 -8.65 -0.98 4.86
C TRP A 71 -7.15 -1.12 5.17
N ASP A 72 -6.31 -0.66 4.26
CA ASP A 72 -4.87 -0.63 4.41
C ASP A 72 -4.41 0.79 4.77
N ARG A 73 -3.54 0.91 5.78
CA ARG A 73 -2.98 2.21 6.15
C ARG A 73 -2.05 2.73 5.06
N LEU A 74 -2.35 3.89 4.52
CA LEU A 74 -1.51 4.60 3.55
C LEU A 74 -0.24 5.14 4.21
N ARG A 75 0.83 5.16 3.42
CA ARG A 75 2.09 5.81 3.74
C ARG A 75 2.41 6.84 2.67
N GLN A 76 3.33 7.72 2.96
CA GLN A 76 3.90 8.59 1.94
C GLN A 76 4.52 7.73 0.81
N ASN A 77 4.35 8.15 -0.41
CA ASN A 77 4.72 7.42 -1.63
C ASN A 77 3.97 6.08 -1.84
N SER A 78 2.82 5.89 -1.18
CA SER A 78 1.96 4.74 -1.48
C SER A 78 1.31 4.94 -2.86
N PRO A 79 1.36 3.93 -3.75
CA PRO A 79 0.65 3.98 -5.02
C PRO A 79 -0.86 3.90 -4.81
N VAL A 80 -1.61 4.55 -5.68
CA VAL A 80 -3.08 4.52 -5.75
C VAL A 80 -3.48 3.95 -7.11
N TYR A 81 -4.42 3.03 -7.12
CA TYR A 81 -4.85 2.31 -8.31
C TYR A 81 -6.28 2.66 -8.69
N ASN A 82 -6.67 2.29 -9.90
CA ASN A 82 -8.01 2.50 -10.41
C ASN A 82 -9.07 1.83 -9.51
N GLY A 83 -10.09 2.60 -9.10
CA GLY A 83 -11.15 2.17 -8.21
C GLY A 83 -10.79 2.16 -6.72
N ASP A 84 -9.60 2.61 -6.32
CA ASP A 84 -9.22 2.70 -4.91
C ASP A 84 -10.05 3.77 -4.20
N THR A 85 -10.51 3.45 -3.00
CA THR A 85 -11.14 4.40 -2.08
C THR A 85 -10.12 4.88 -1.05
N ILE A 86 -9.96 6.18 -0.91
CA ILE A 86 -9.08 6.82 0.08
C ILE A 86 -9.95 7.43 1.16
N HIS A 87 -9.60 7.18 2.42
CA HIS A 87 -10.29 7.74 3.58
C HIS A 87 -9.28 8.40 4.51
N THR A 88 -9.54 9.66 4.86
CA THR A 88 -8.81 10.42 5.88
C THR A 88 -9.61 10.44 7.18
N GLU A 89 -8.95 10.18 8.30
CA GLU A 89 -9.55 10.25 9.63
C GLU A 89 -9.61 11.69 10.16
N ASN A 90 -10.14 11.84 11.36
CA ASN A 90 -10.21 13.15 12.06
C ASN A 90 -8.83 13.81 12.18
N LEU A 91 -8.74 15.08 11.83
CA LEU A 91 -7.52 15.89 11.80
C LEU A 91 -6.43 15.30 10.86
N ALA A 92 -6.79 14.45 9.91
CA ALA A 92 -5.87 13.92 8.92
C ALA A 92 -6.02 14.67 7.60
N GLU A 93 -4.93 14.70 6.84
CA GLU A 93 -4.86 15.28 5.50
C GLU A 93 -4.07 14.34 4.59
N ALA A 94 -4.42 14.30 3.31
CA ALA A 94 -3.67 13.56 2.31
C ALA A 94 -3.64 14.32 0.98
N THR A 95 -2.49 14.31 0.33
CA THR A 95 -2.32 14.84 -1.02
C THR A 95 -2.05 13.69 -1.98
N VAL A 96 -2.87 13.61 -3.01
CA VAL A 96 -2.83 12.62 -4.09
C VAL A 96 -2.32 13.30 -5.34
N TYR A 97 -1.21 12.83 -5.86
CA TYR A 97 -0.63 13.31 -7.12
C TYR A 97 -0.93 12.30 -8.22
N PHE A 98 -1.69 12.71 -9.22
CA PHE A 98 -2.11 11.87 -10.35
C PHE A 98 -1.05 11.83 -11.46
N ILE A 99 -1.11 10.77 -12.29
CA ILE A 99 -0.18 10.58 -13.41
C ILE A 99 -0.25 11.68 -14.49
N ASP A 100 -1.38 12.38 -14.60
CA ASP A 100 -1.60 13.51 -15.51
C ASP A 100 -1.11 14.85 -14.95
N GLY A 101 -0.54 14.85 -13.74
CA GLY A 101 -0.03 16.04 -13.06
C GLY A 101 -1.04 16.77 -12.18
N ASN A 102 -2.30 16.37 -12.16
CA ASN A 102 -3.30 16.92 -11.24
C ASN A 102 -2.98 16.57 -9.79
N VAL A 103 -3.38 17.43 -8.87
CA VAL A 103 -3.16 17.27 -7.45
C VAL A 103 -4.50 17.38 -6.72
N MET A 104 -4.86 16.33 -5.97
CA MET A 104 -6.05 16.34 -5.13
C MET A 104 -5.64 16.39 -3.65
N ASN A 105 -6.16 17.38 -2.94
CA ASN A 105 -5.95 17.52 -1.49
C ASN A 105 -7.24 17.09 -0.78
N LEU A 106 -7.11 16.09 0.07
CA LEU A 106 -8.18 15.56 0.91
C LEU A 106 -8.04 16.13 2.32
N SER A 107 -9.09 16.79 2.81
CA SER A 107 -9.19 17.27 4.18
C SER A 107 -9.52 16.12 5.14
N GLU A 108 -9.71 16.43 6.41
CA GLU A 108 -10.13 15.46 7.43
C GLU A 108 -11.52 14.87 7.14
N ASN A 109 -11.76 13.64 7.64
CA ASN A 109 -13.03 12.92 7.52
C ASN A 109 -13.55 12.85 6.07
N THR A 110 -12.63 12.73 5.11
CA THR A 110 -12.96 12.71 3.70
C THR A 110 -12.85 11.29 3.15
N MET A 111 -13.85 10.89 2.37
CA MET A 111 -13.86 9.63 1.64
C MET A 111 -14.03 9.91 0.15
N ALA A 112 -13.01 9.58 -0.63
CA ALA A 112 -12.99 9.76 -2.07
C ALA A 112 -12.57 8.46 -2.78
N GLN A 113 -13.28 8.11 -3.86
CA GLN A 113 -12.93 7.01 -4.73
C GLN A 113 -12.40 7.56 -6.06
N VAL A 114 -11.30 7.01 -6.55
CA VAL A 114 -10.63 7.52 -7.75
C VAL A 114 -10.72 6.52 -8.89
N PHE A 115 -11.03 7.02 -10.08
CA PHE A 115 -11.19 6.23 -11.29
C PHE A 115 -10.40 6.81 -12.45
N LEU A 116 -9.89 5.94 -13.31
CA LEU A 116 -9.34 6.28 -14.60
C LEU A 116 -10.23 5.64 -15.67
N SER A 117 -10.90 6.46 -16.45
CA SER A 117 -11.73 6.01 -17.58
C SER A 117 -10.86 5.50 -18.74
N GLU A 118 -11.45 4.72 -19.64
CA GLU A 118 -10.81 4.28 -20.89
C GLU A 118 -10.30 5.45 -21.76
N ASN A 119 -10.93 6.62 -21.67
CA ASN A 119 -10.52 7.85 -22.35
C ASN A 119 -9.42 8.63 -21.59
N GLN A 120 -8.79 8.01 -20.60
CA GLN A 120 -7.78 8.63 -19.72
C GLN A 120 -8.30 9.82 -18.91
N LEU A 121 -9.62 9.96 -18.77
CA LEU A 121 -10.23 10.95 -17.91
C LEU A 121 -10.17 10.45 -16.44
N LEU A 122 -9.55 11.23 -15.59
CA LEU A 122 -9.53 10.98 -14.15
C LEU A 122 -10.82 11.53 -13.52
N THR A 123 -11.46 10.70 -12.73
CA THR A 123 -12.67 11.05 -11.99
C THR A 123 -12.43 10.73 -10.51
N ALA A 124 -12.77 11.67 -9.63
CA ALA A 124 -12.77 11.46 -8.20
C ALA A 124 -14.21 11.61 -7.69
N GLU A 125 -14.76 10.55 -7.15
CA GLU A 125 -16.08 10.52 -6.51
C GLU A 125 -15.93 10.77 -5.03
N LEU A 126 -16.45 11.89 -4.54
CA LEU A 126 -16.45 12.28 -3.15
C LEU A 126 -17.72 11.75 -2.49
N THR A 127 -17.58 10.80 -1.58
CA THR A 127 -18.70 10.23 -0.81
C THR A 127 -18.96 11.01 0.48
N ASP A 128 -17.91 11.56 1.10
CA ASP A 128 -17.99 12.32 2.34
C ASP A 128 -16.79 13.26 2.48
N GLY A 129 -16.96 14.38 3.17
CA GLY A 129 -15.90 15.31 3.52
C GLY A 129 -15.66 16.40 2.48
N TYR A 130 -14.41 16.85 2.37
CA TYR A 130 -14.01 17.97 1.53
C TYR A 130 -12.69 17.64 0.80
N ALA A 131 -12.69 17.90 -0.50
CA ALA A 131 -11.51 17.77 -1.35
C ALA A 131 -11.36 18.98 -2.27
N THR A 132 -10.11 19.37 -2.55
CA THR A 132 -9.78 20.35 -3.60
C THR A 132 -8.92 19.67 -4.64
N VAL A 133 -9.09 20.09 -5.90
CA VAL A 133 -8.27 19.61 -7.00
C VAL A 133 -7.61 20.81 -7.66
N ASP A 134 -6.29 20.76 -7.72
CA ASP A 134 -5.48 21.73 -8.45
C ASP A 134 -5.11 21.11 -9.81
N ALA A 135 -5.47 21.80 -10.90
CA ALA A 135 -5.16 21.33 -12.25
C ALA A 135 -3.65 21.37 -12.51
N GLY A 136 -3.11 20.25 -13.02
CA GLY A 136 -1.73 20.18 -13.48
C GLY A 136 -1.52 20.89 -14.81
N GLU A 137 -0.25 21.13 -15.17
CA GLU A 137 0.12 21.83 -16.43
C GLU A 137 -0.36 21.09 -17.70
N ALA A 138 -0.71 19.81 -17.62
CA ALA A 138 -1.16 19.00 -18.76
C ALA A 138 -2.64 19.21 -19.17
N GLY A 139 -3.41 19.99 -18.42
CA GLY A 139 -4.70 20.51 -18.85
C GLY A 139 -5.88 19.52 -18.92
N ALA A 140 -5.72 18.26 -18.59
CA ALA A 140 -6.83 17.32 -18.45
C ALA A 140 -7.33 17.39 -17.00
N GLY A 141 -8.42 18.09 -16.75
CA GLY A 141 -8.97 18.24 -15.40
C GLY A 141 -9.47 16.92 -14.82
N VAL A 142 -9.28 16.74 -13.52
CA VAL A 142 -9.99 15.69 -12.76
C VAL A 142 -11.45 16.12 -12.62
N VAL A 143 -12.38 15.28 -13.03
CA VAL A 143 -13.80 15.50 -12.76
C VAL A 143 -14.09 15.10 -11.33
N LEU A 144 -14.42 16.07 -10.49
CA LEU A 144 -14.87 15.81 -9.13
C LEU A 144 -16.39 15.58 -9.14
N VAL A 145 -16.84 14.44 -8.68
CA VAL A 145 -18.24 14.11 -8.54
C VAL A 145 -18.58 14.09 -7.05
N ALA A 146 -19.50 14.94 -6.61
CA ALA A 146 -20.00 14.93 -5.23
C ALA A 146 -21.53 14.77 -5.28
N ASP A 147 -22.08 13.86 -4.49
CA ASP A 147 -23.53 13.53 -4.44
C ASP A 147 -24.16 13.27 -5.83
N GLY A 148 -23.38 12.68 -6.76
CA GLY A 148 -23.82 12.41 -8.13
C GLY A 148 -23.87 13.62 -9.05
N MET A 149 -23.37 14.79 -8.61
CA MET A 149 -23.25 15.99 -9.42
C MET A 149 -21.78 16.22 -9.79
N GLU A 150 -21.52 16.43 -11.08
CA GLU A 150 -20.20 16.87 -11.55
C GLU A 150 -19.93 18.30 -11.09
N VAL A 151 -18.84 18.49 -10.36
CA VAL A 151 -18.31 19.80 -10.02
C VAL A 151 -17.22 20.12 -11.03
N ALA A 152 -17.52 21.00 -11.98
CA ALA A 152 -16.50 21.51 -12.91
C ALA A 152 -15.51 22.38 -12.11
N LEU A 153 -14.24 22.05 -12.20
CA LEU A 153 -13.16 22.90 -11.68
C LEU A 153 -12.81 23.95 -12.73
N GLU A 154 -12.88 25.22 -12.35
CA GLU A 154 -12.38 26.34 -13.15
C GLU A 154 -10.86 26.48 -13.03
#